data_19a7f553f4810688c94b2984e96caa66
#
_entry.id   19a7f553f4810688c94b2984e96caa66
#
_cell.length_a   1.000
_cell.length_b   1.000
_cell.length_c   1.000
_cell.angle_alpha   90.00
_cell.angle_beta   90.00
_cell.angle_gamma   90.00
#
_symmetry.space_group_name_H-M   'P 1'
#
loop_
_entity.id
_entity.type
_entity.pdbx_description
1 polymer ?
#
loop_
_entity_poly.entity_id
_entity_poly.type
_entity_poly.pdbx_seq_one_letter_code
_entity_poly.pdbx_strand_id
1 'polypeptide(L)'
;MFKSIELNTVAVGIGLVFSYPIFILIIELFRGKNIKLLQVALIFIGFFGLYLLLDFSTISSALGVVYGLVSAISLAILIIYGSSKSVQFGGLNVAFVQVFFAAIILSPFTYEGFSWMLDNFLVSMFLGFFLTGVGLTTYWYVIKFIPPVSIGTITYLEPVTGVIIGAMILNESLRVSQYVGFAIVLLIGIAQVIFDTKNQVQSSEN
;
A
#
# COMPACT_ATOMS: atom_id res chain seq x y z
N MET A 1 -5.20 5.93 8.89
CA MET A 1 -5.02 4.46 9.07
C MET A 1 -5.15 4.07 10.55
N PHE A 2 -4.27 4.49 11.47
CA PHE A 2 -4.31 4.02 12.87
C PHE A 2 -5.66 4.25 13.57
N LYS A 3 -6.30 5.40 13.41
CA LYS A 3 -7.64 5.64 13.95
C LYS A 3 -8.71 4.71 13.35
N SER A 4 -8.56 4.26 12.12
CA SER A 4 -9.45 3.25 11.53
C SER A 4 -9.28 1.89 12.20
N ILE A 5 -8.04 1.50 12.50
CA ILE A 5 -7.71 0.26 13.22
C ILE A 5 -8.20 0.30 14.67
N GLU A 6 -8.02 1.43 15.35
CA GLU A 6 -8.47 1.62 16.74
C GLU A 6 -10.00 1.53 16.89
N LEU A 7 -10.74 2.08 15.92
CA LEU A 7 -12.21 2.11 15.93
C LEU A 7 -12.87 0.87 15.30
N ASN A 8 -12.10 0.05 14.60
CA ASN A 8 -12.53 -1.20 13.99
C ASN A 8 -11.52 -2.32 14.34
N THR A 9 -11.53 -3.40 13.57
CA THR A 9 -10.48 -4.43 13.66
C THR A 9 -9.28 -4.05 12.79
N VAL A 10 -8.12 -4.64 13.07
CA VAL A 10 -6.90 -4.49 12.26
C VAL A 10 -7.17 -4.88 10.80
N ALA A 11 -7.89 -5.99 10.57
CA ALA A 11 -8.26 -6.48 9.25
C ALA A 11 -9.11 -5.45 8.48
N VAL A 12 -10.14 -4.89 9.13
CA VAL A 12 -11.00 -3.86 8.52
C VAL A 12 -10.21 -2.59 8.21
N GLY A 13 -9.39 -2.11 9.16
CA GLY A 13 -8.60 -0.91 8.98
C GLY A 13 -7.59 -1.04 7.84
N ILE A 14 -6.87 -2.15 7.77
CA ILE A 14 -5.93 -2.47 6.68
C ILE A 14 -6.67 -2.58 5.36
N GLY A 15 -7.74 -3.37 5.29
CA GLY A 15 -8.47 -3.56 4.05
C GLY A 15 -9.10 -2.29 3.49
N LEU A 16 -9.57 -1.39 4.34
CA LEU A 16 -10.05 -0.07 3.91
C LEU A 16 -8.92 0.76 3.28
N VAL A 17 -7.73 0.73 3.88
CA VAL A 17 -6.56 1.43 3.29
C VAL A 17 -6.19 0.80 1.95
N PHE A 18 -6.14 -0.52 1.85
CA PHE A 18 -5.83 -1.22 0.60
C PHE A 18 -6.94 -1.14 -0.46
N SER A 19 -8.01 -0.38 -0.23
CA SER A 19 -8.91 0.07 -1.31
C SER A 19 -8.30 1.18 -2.19
N TYR A 20 -7.14 1.75 -1.83
CA TYR A 20 -6.48 2.84 -2.57
C TYR A 20 -6.22 2.53 -4.07
N PRO A 21 -6.02 1.30 -4.55
CA PRO A 21 -5.88 1.04 -5.98
C PRO A 21 -7.14 1.37 -6.77
N ILE A 22 -8.32 1.22 -6.16
CA ILE A 22 -9.59 1.64 -6.76
C ILE A 22 -9.61 3.15 -6.92
N PHE A 23 -9.12 3.90 -5.93
CA PHE A 23 -9.02 5.36 -6.04
C PHE A 23 -7.96 5.82 -7.04
N ILE A 24 -6.83 5.11 -7.16
CA ILE A 24 -5.86 5.35 -8.25
C ILE A 24 -6.55 5.18 -9.60
N LEU A 25 -7.27 4.09 -9.80
CA LEU A 25 -8.01 3.82 -11.03
C LEU A 25 -8.97 4.97 -11.37
N ILE A 26 -9.78 5.39 -10.40
CA ILE A 26 -10.75 6.47 -10.57
C ILE A 26 -10.03 7.78 -10.93
N ILE A 27 -8.99 8.16 -10.20
CA ILE A 27 -8.25 9.40 -10.43
C ILE A 27 -7.58 9.39 -11.82
N GLU A 28 -6.93 8.28 -12.20
CA GLU A 28 -6.28 8.17 -13.52
C GLU A 28 -7.29 8.18 -14.68
N LEU A 29 -8.49 7.63 -14.51
CA LEU A 29 -9.58 7.76 -15.47
C LEU A 29 -10.00 9.23 -15.63
N PHE A 30 -10.20 9.97 -14.54
CA PHE A 30 -10.50 11.40 -14.58
C PHE A 30 -9.37 12.24 -15.21
N ARG A 31 -8.13 11.78 -15.13
CA ARG A 31 -6.97 12.39 -15.79
C ARG A 31 -6.88 12.06 -17.29
N GLY A 32 -7.85 11.32 -17.82
CA GLY A 32 -7.88 10.93 -19.24
C GLY A 32 -6.86 9.87 -19.63
N LYS A 33 -6.37 9.08 -18.66
CA LYS A 33 -5.46 7.97 -18.95
C LYS A 33 -6.21 6.80 -19.57
N ASN A 34 -5.60 6.22 -20.61
CA ASN A 34 -6.15 5.03 -21.28
C ASN A 34 -5.85 3.80 -20.41
N ILE A 35 -6.85 3.35 -19.64
CA ILE A 35 -6.76 2.19 -18.75
C ILE A 35 -7.41 1.01 -19.46
N LYS A 36 -6.68 -0.08 -19.61
CA LYS A 36 -7.21 -1.28 -20.26
C LYS A 36 -8.17 -2.02 -19.32
N LEU A 37 -9.22 -2.61 -19.87
CA LEU A 37 -10.23 -3.36 -19.12
C LEU A 37 -9.61 -4.45 -18.21
N LEU A 38 -8.53 -5.07 -18.68
CA LEU A 38 -7.78 -6.06 -17.88
C LEU A 38 -7.25 -5.45 -16.57
N GLN A 39 -6.70 -4.24 -16.58
CA GLN A 39 -6.21 -3.57 -15.37
C GLN A 39 -7.35 -3.29 -14.39
N VAL A 40 -8.50 -2.88 -14.91
CA VAL A 40 -9.72 -2.70 -14.09
C VAL A 40 -10.10 -4.02 -13.42
N ALA A 41 -10.18 -5.11 -14.21
CA ALA A 41 -10.52 -6.43 -13.71
C ALA A 41 -9.51 -6.91 -12.62
N LEU A 42 -8.21 -6.75 -12.87
CA LEU A 42 -7.16 -7.14 -11.93
C LEU A 42 -7.29 -6.42 -10.57
N ILE A 43 -7.61 -5.12 -10.57
CA ILE A 43 -7.82 -4.36 -9.32
C ILE A 43 -9.02 -4.91 -8.54
N PHE A 44 -10.17 -5.14 -9.18
CA PHE A 44 -11.36 -5.63 -8.47
C PHE A 44 -11.22 -7.09 -8.01
N ILE A 45 -10.62 -7.96 -8.82
CA ILE A 45 -10.36 -9.35 -8.43
C ILE A 45 -9.31 -9.39 -7.30
N GLY A 46 -8.27 -8.53 -7.37
CA GLY A 46 -7.27 -8.40 -6.31
C GLY A 46 -7.88 -7.91 -4.99
N PHE A 47 -8.76 -6.92 -5.06
CA PHE A 47 -9.48 -6.45 -3.87
C PHE A 47 -10.41 -7.52 -3.28
N PHE A 48 -11.06 -8.33 -4.13
CA PHE A 48 -11.83 -9.48 -3.66
C PHE A 48 -10.94 -10.55 -3.00
N GLY A 49 -9.78 -10.85 -3.57
CA GLY A 49 -8.77 -11.72 -2.96
C GLY A 49 -8.30 -11.21 -1.59
N LEU A 50 -8.07 -9.90 -1.48
CA LEU A 50 -7.74 -9.24 -0.23
C LEU A 50 -8.86 -9.34 0.81
N TYR A 51 -10.12 -9.20 0.37
CA TYR A 51 -11.28 -9.37 1.23
C TYR A 51 -11.32 -10.78 1.85
N LEU A 52 -11.05 -11.82 1.05
CA LEU A 52 -10.99 -13.20 1.55
C LEU A 52 -9.80 -13.44 2.48
N LEU A 53 -8.66 -12.78 2.22
CA LEU A 53 -7.43 -12.90 3.00
C LEU A 53 -7.53 -12.28 4.39
N LEU A 54 -8.13 -11.09 4.50
CA LEU A 54 -8.14 -10.30 5.73
C LEU A 54 -9.33 -10.57 6.65
N ASP A 55 -10.29 -11.40 6.23
CA ASP A 55 -11.47 -11.77 7.03
C ASP A 55 -12.20 -10.55 7.67
N PHE A 56 -12.85 -9.76 6.85
CA PHE A 56 -13.64 -8.59 7.28
C PHE A 56 -14.90 -9.00 8.08
N SER A 57 -14.73 -9.51 9.28
CA SER A 57 -15.84 -10.10 10.00
C SER A 57 -16.80 -9.08 10.60
N THR A 58 -16.35 -7.89 11.02
CA THR A 58 -17.25 -6.90 11.62
C THR A 58 -16.73 -5.46 11.48
N ILE A 59 -17.56 -4.59 10.92
CA ILE A 59 -17.37 -3.15 10.98
C ILE A 59 -18.01 -2.66 12.28
N SER A 60 -17.19 -2.16 13.20
CA SER A 60 -17.63 -1.71 14.52
C SER A 60 -17.99 -0.22 14.53
N SER A 61 -17.39 0.59 13.65
CA SER A 61 -17.54 2.05 13.65
C SER A 61 -17.55 2.64 12.25
N ALA A 62 -18.63 3.36 11.92
CA ALA A 62 -18.72 4.13 10.68
C ALA A 62 -17.64 5.22 10.58
N LEU A 63 -17.29 5.86 11.70
CA LEU A 63 -16.21 6.85 11.74
C LEU A 63 -14.87 6.22 11.42
N GLY A 64 -14.60 5.00 11.91
CA GLY A 64 -13.42 4.22 11.56
C GLY A 64 -13.34 3.89 10.07
N VAL A 65 -14.49 3.61 9.41
CA VAL A 65 -14.57 3.43 7.95
C VAL A 65 -14.19 4.74 7.23
N VAL A 66 -14.70 5.87 7.66
CA VAL A 66 -14.34 7.18 7.07
C VAL A 66 -12.84 7.44 7.17
N TYR A 67 -12.21 7.21 8.32
CA TYR A 67 -10.76 7.34 8.47
C TYR A 67 -9.97 6.40 7.55
N GLY A 68 -10.45 5.16 7.38
CA GLY A 68 -9.84 4.19 6.46
C GLY A 68 -9.89 4.66 5.01
N LEU A 69 -11.05 5.10 4.54
CA LEU A 69 -11.24 5.60 3.18
C LEU A 69 -10.47 6.90 2.91
N VAL A 70 -10.45 7.84 3.85
CA VAL A 70 -9.62 9.05 3.74
C VAL A 70 -8.14 8.69 3.64
N SER A 71 -7.67 7.69 4.39
CA SER A 71 -6.30 7.19 4.27
C SER A 71 -6.03 6.57 2.90
N ALA A 72 -6.99 5.80 2.36
CA ALA A 72 -6.87 5.20 1.02
C ALA A 72 -6.79 6.28 -0.09
N ILE A 73 -7.65 7.29 -0.05
CA ILE A 73 -7.63 8.41 -1.00
C ILE A 73 -6.30 9.17 -0.90
N SER A 74 -5.85 9.46 0.33
CA SER A 74 -4.57 10.16 0.56
C SER A 74 -3.39 9.37 0.01
N LEU A 75 -3.37 8.04 0.19
CA LEU A 75 -2.34 7.16 -0.34
C LEU A 75 -2.38 7.08 -1.87
N ALA A 76 -3.58 7.02 -2.48
CA ALA A 76 -3.74 7.06 -3.92
C ALA A 76 -3.15 8.35 -4.52
N ILE A 77 -3.48 9.49 -3.94
CA ILE A 77 -2.94 10.79 -4.33
C ILE A 77 -1.42 10.82 -4.18
N LEU A 78 -0.90 10.35 -3.04
CA LEU A 78 0.53 10.27 -2.77
C LEU A 78 1.27 9.43 -3.82
N ILE A 79 0.74 8.27 -4.19
CA ILE A 79 1.35 7.38 -5.18
C ILE A 79 1.36 8.04 -6.56
N ILE A 80 0.24 8.60 -7.00
CA ILE A 80 0.13 9.23 -8.33
C ILE A 80 1.09 10.41 -8.46
N TYR A 81 1.08 11.32 -7.50
CA TYR A 81 1.93 12.51 -7.56
C TYR A 81 3.39 12.21 -7.18
N GLY A 82 3.60 11.34 -6.21
CA GLY A 82 4.92 10.94 -5.76
C GLY A 82 5.71 10.18 -6.82
N SER A 83 5.07 9.27 -7.58
CA SER A 83 5.72 8.59 -8.70
C SER A 83 6.17 9.59 -9.78
N SER A 84 5.30 10.52 -10.17
CA SER A 84 5.63 11.59 -11.12
C SER A 84 6.77 12.48 -10.62
N LYS A 85 6.76 12.86 -9.34
CA LYS A 85 7.83 13.67 -8.75
C LYS A 85 9.13 12.89 -8.58
N SER A 86 9.05 11.59 -8.36
CA SER A 86 10.23 10.71 -8.29
C SER A 86 10.96 10.61 -9.64
N VAL A 87 10.23 10.66 -10.76
CA VAL A 87 10.83 10.79 -12.10
C VAL A 87 11.56 12.13 -12.24
N GLN A 88 10.96 13.21 -11.77
CA GLN A 88 11.50 14.58 -11.95
C GLN A 88 12.69 14.87 -11.01
N PHE A 89 12.61 14.49 -9.75
CA PHE A 89 13.53 14.90 -8.70
C PHE A 89 14.37 13.76 -8.11
N GLY A 90 14.08 12.50 -8.48
CA GLY A 90 14.69 11.30 -7.92
C GLY A 90 14.02 10.82 -6.63
N GLY A 91 14.13 9.50 -6.39
CA GLY A 91 13.44 8.82 -5.27
C GLY A 91 13.90 9.32 -3.90
N LEU A 92 15.18 9.59 -3.72
CA LEU A 92 15.74 10.09 -2.46
C LEU A 92 15.13 11.44 -2.05
N ASN A 93 15.00 12.38 -2.99
CA ASN A 93 14.44 13.70 -2.70
C ASN A 93 12.95 13.62 -2.35
N VAL A 94 12.20 12.76 -3.04
CA VAL A 94 10.77 12.53 -2.71
C VAL A 94 10.62 11.89 -1.34
N ALA A 95 11.43 10.87 -1.02
CA ALA A 95 11.46 10.24 0.30
C ALA A 95 11.81 11.26 1.39
N PHE A 96 12.85 12.06 1.17
CA PHE A 96 13.28 13.08 2.14
C PHE A 96 12.17 14.09 2.42
N VAL A 97 11.57 14.67 1.37
CA VAL A 97 10.48 15.66 1.51
C VAL A 97 9.29 15.04 2.26
N GLN A 98 8.91 13.82 1.90
CA GLN A 98 7.81 13.10 2.57
C GLN A 98 8.07 12.91 4.06
N VAL A 99 9.25 12.39 4.43
CA VAL A 99 9.62 12.14 5.84
C VAL A 99 9.77 13.45 6.60
N PHE A 100 10.37 14.47 5.99
CA PHE A 100 10.56 15.78 6.61
C PHE A 100 9.24 16.45 6.98
N PHE A 101 8.30 16.53 6.03
CA PHE A 101 6.98 17.10 6.33
C PHE A 101 6.16 16.21 7.28
N ALA A 102 6.25 14.89 7.16
CA ALA A 102 5.61 13.97 8.11
C ALA A 102 6.14 14.19 9.53
N ALA A 103 7.46 14.34 9.70
CA ALA A 103 8.07 14.61 11.01
C ALA A 103 7.57 15.94 11.62
N ILE A 104 7.49 17.02 10.81
CA ILE A 104 6.98 18.30 11.27
C ILE A 104 5.51 18.20 11.69
N ILE A 105 4.66 17.61 10.84
CA ILE A 105 3.21 17.54 11.08
C ILE A 105 2.89 16.62 12.25
N LEU A 106 3.66 15.53 12.42
CA LEU A 106 3.42 14.55 13.48
C LEU A 106 4.13 14.90 14.79
N SER A 107 5.09 15.82 14.80
CA SER A 107 5.87 16.17 15.99
C SER A 107 5.01 16.54 17.23
N PRO A 108 3.85 17.23 17.13
CA PRO A 108 3.02 17.50 18.31
C PRO A 108 2.40 16.24 18.93
N PHE A 109 2.29 15.16 18.16
CA PHE A 109 1.68 13.89 18.59
C PHE A 109 2.71 12.85 19.08
N THR A 110 4.01 13.18 19.02
CA THR A 110 5.08 12.25 19.43
C THR A 110 5.43 12.32 20.91
N TYR A 111 4.87 13.26 21.65
CA TYR A 111 5.23 13.51 23.05
C TYR A 111 5.10 12.27 23.94
N GLU A 112 4.00 11.52 23.80
CA GLU A 112 3.76 10.31 24.59
C GLU A 112 4.72 9.14 24.22
N GLY A 113 5.16 9.08 22.98
CA GLY A 113 6.07 8.03 22.47
C GLY A 113 7.56 8.38 22.59
N PHE A 114 7.90 9.61 22.97
CA PHE A 114 9.28 10.08 22.96
C PHE A 114 10.16 9.38 23.99
N SER A 115 9.66 9.16 25.19
CA SER A 115 10.36 8.38 26.23
C SER A 115 10.65 6.95 25.76
N TRP A 116 9.63 6.27 25.21
CA TRP A 116 9.81 4.93 24.66
C TRP A 116 10.86 4.89 23.56
N MET A 117 10.88 5.89 22.67
CA MET A 117 11.85 6.00 21.59
C MET A 117 13.29 6.14 22.13
N LEU A 118 13.49 6.90 23.21
CA LEU A 118 14.79 7.04 23.84
C LEU A 118 15.22 5.77 24.55
N ASP A 119 14.32 5.11 25.28
CA ASP A 119 14.58 3.83 25.98
C ASP A 119 14.89 2.70 24.98
N ASN A 120 14.35 2.76 23.76
CA ASN A 120 14.55 1.80 22.69
C ASN A 120 15.31 2.42 21.50
N PHE A 121 16.34 3.22 21.76
CA PHE A 121 17.04 4.01 20.76
C PHE A 121 17.54 3.22 19.55
N LEU A 122 18.18 2.05 19.78
CA LEU A 122 18.69 1.21 18.68
C LEU A 122 17.58 0.66 17.78
N VAL A 123 16.46 0.25 18.38
CA VAL A 123 15.28 -0.21 17.62
C VAL A 123 14.69 0.96 16.81
N SER A 124 14.55 2.12 17.42
CA SER A 124 14.04 3.32 16.79
C SER A 124 14.95 3.78 15.63
N MET A 125 16.27 3.73 15.81
CA MET A 125 17.23 4.00 14.73
C MET A 125 17.11 2.99 13.58
N PHE A 126 17.01 1.69 13.89
CA PHE A 126 16.85 0.66 12.88
C PHE A 126 15.57 0.88 12.05
N LEU A 127 14.43 1.09 12.71
CA LEU A 127 13.16 1.38 12.05
C LEU A 127 13.21 2.66 11.21
N GLY A 128 13.78 3.72 11.76
CA GLY A 128 13.89 5.00 11.06
C GLY A 128 14.86 4.96 9.88
N PHE A 129 16.06 4.41 10.07
CA PHE A 129 17.07 4.40 9.01
C PHE A 129 16.79 3.34 7.95
N PHE A 130 16.61 2.06 8.34
CA PHE A 130 16.46 0.98 7.37
C PHE A 130 15.04 0.91 6.79
N LEU A 131 14.01 0.82 7.62
CA LEU A 131 12.66 0.64 7.10
C LEU A 131 12.11 1.92 6.48
N THR A 132 12.31 3.08 7.13
CA THR A 132 11.81 4.34 6.60
C THR A 132 12.79 4.95 5.60
N GLY A 133 14.05 5.16 5.98
CA GLY A 133 15.03 5.84 5.13
C GLY A 133 15.36 5.04 3.86
N VAL A 134 15.95 3.86 4.03
CA VAL A 134 16.36 3.00 2.89
C VAL A 134 15.14 2.45 2.17
N GLY A 135 14.16 1.93 2.91
CA GLY A 135 12.95 1.31 2.34
C GLY A 135 12.15 2.29 1.50
N LEU A 136 11.84 3.48 2.03
CA LEU A 136 11.07 4.49 1.32
C LEU A 136 11.83 5.08 0.12
N THR A 137 13.15 5.27 0.25
CA THR A 137 13.99 5.73 -0.88
C THR A 137 13.97 4.70 -2.01
N THR A 138 14.14 3.42 -1.69
CA THR A 138 14.08 2.32 -2.65
C THR A 138 12.69 2.23 -3.29
N TYR A 139 11.64 2.36 -2.50
CA TYR A 139 10.26 2.40 -2.99
C TYR A 139 10.07 3.48 -4.04
N TRP A 140 10.44 4.75 -3.74
CA TRP A 140 10.31 5.85 -4.68
C TRP A 140 11.25 5.73 -5.88
N TYR A 141 12.40 5.08 -5.72
CA TYR A 141 13.30 4.81 -6.83
C TYR A 141 12.71 3.81 -7.82
N VAL A 142 12.07 2.75 -7.34
CA VAL A 142 11.48 1.69 -8.17
C VAL A 142 10.16 2.12 -8.79
N ILE A 143 9.30 2.75 -8.00
CA ILE A 143 7.93 3.10 -8.39
C ILE A 143 7.86 4.06 -9.59
N LYS A 144 8.89 4.88 -9.82
CA LYS A 144 8.95 5.80 -10.97
C LYS A 144 8.95 5.09 -12.32
N PHE A 145 9.29 3.80 -12.36
CA PHE A 145 9.31 3.00 -13.58
C PHE A 145 8.00 2.24 -13.83
N ILE A 146 7.06 2.31 -12.89
CA ILE A 146 5.83 1.51 -12.90
C ILE A 146 4.62 2.45 -12.98
N PRO A 147 3.66 2.19 -13.88
CA PRO A 147 2.43 2.98 -13.94
C PRO A 147 1.66 2.93 -12.59
N PRO A 148 1.05 4.05 -12.13
CA PRO A 148 0.35 4.09 -10.83
C PRO A 148 -0.72 3.02 -10.66
N VAL A 149 -1.46 2.68 -11.72
CA VAL A 149 -2.49 1.62 -11.71
C VAL A 149 -1.86 0.24 -11.44
N SER A 150 -0.72 -0.05 -12.05
CA SER A 150 0.02 -1.29 -11.85
C SER A 150 0.61 -1.39 -10.44
N ILE A 151 1.12 -0.27 -9.90
CA ILE A 151 1.57 -0.19 -8.52
C ILE A 151 0.43 -0.61 -7.58
N GLY A 152 -0.76 -0.03 -7.77
CA GLY A 152 -1.93 -0.37 -6.97
C GLY A 152 -2.24 -1.87 -6.96
N THR A 153 -2.13 -2.54 -8.11
CA THR A 153 -2.39 -3.98 -8.20
C THR A 153 -1.29 -4.81 -7.53
N ILE A 154 -0.01 -4.47 -7.76
CA ILE A 154 1.14 -5.21 -7.20
C ILE A 154 1.19 -5.10 -5.67
N THR A 155 0.82 -3.97 -5.11
CA THR A 155 0.86 -3.75 -3.66
C THR A 155 -0.19 -4.55 -2.87
N TYR A 156 -1.14 -5.22 -3.52
CA TYR A 156 -1.95 -6.24 -2.85
C TYR A 156 -1.12 -7.42 -2.32
N LEU A 157 0.13 -7.62 -2.81
CA LEU A 157 1.06 -8.60 -2.26
C LEU A 157 1.57 -8.23 -0.85
N GLU A 158 1.50 -6.95 -0.46
CA GLU A 158 1.99 -6.48 0.84
C GLU A 158 1.25 -7.11 2.03
N PRO A 159 -0.09 -7.09 2.12
CA PRO A 159 -0.80 -7.77 3.20
C PRO A 159 -0.65 -9.29 3.17
N VAL A 160 -0.36 -9.89 2.02
CA VAL A 160 -0.07 -11.32 1.89
C VAL A 160 1.15 -11.70 2.72
N THR A 161 2.24 -10.94 2.60
CA THR A 161 3.46 -11.18 3.38
C THR A 161 3.21 -11.04 4.89
N GLY A 162 2.40 -10.05 5.28
CA GLY A 162 1.99 -9.84 6.67
C GLY A 162 1.23 -11.03 7.25
N VAL A 163 0.27 -11.58 6.51
CA VAL A 163 -0.52 -12.76 6.93
C VAL A 163 0.37 -14.01 7.05
N ILE A 164 1.28 -14.25 6.09
CA ILE A 164 2.20 -15.40 6.14
C ILE A 164 3.12 -15.30 7.36
N ILE A 165 3.78 -14.16 7.53
CA ILE A 165 4.71 -13.95 8.65
C ILE A 165 3.96 -14.08 9.99
N GLY A 166 2.76 -13.50 10.10
CA GLY A 166 1.90 -13.65 11.28
C GLY A 166 1.58 -15.11 11.57
N ALA A 167 1.12 -15.86 10.57
CA ALA A 167 0.81 -17.27 10.71
C ALA A 167 2.05 -18.11 11.14
N MET A 168 3.23 -17.84 10.54
CA MET A 168 4.47 -18.56 10.86
C MET A 168 5.02 -18.24 12.26
N ILE A 169 4.96 -16.97 12.68
CA ILE A 169 5.50 -16.54 13.97
C ILE A 169 4.55 -16.87 15.12
N LEU A 170 3.24 -16.67 14.90
CA LEU A 170 2.21 -16.86 15.92
C LEU A 170 1.62 -18.28 15.92
N ASN A 171 2.05 -19.16 14.99
CA ASN A 171 1.50 -20.51 14.79
C ASN A 171 -0.03 -20.51 14.61
N GLU A 172 -0.58 -19.50 13.94
CA GLU A 172 -2.00 -19.39 13.67
C GLU A 172 -2.39 -20.25 12.47
N SER A 173 -3.47 -21.01 12.59
CA SER A 173 -4.03 -21.76 11.47
C SER A 173 -4.84 -20.83 10.57
N LEU A 174 -4.45 -20.72 9.30
CA LEU A 174 -5.20 -19.96 8.32
C LEU A 174 -6.49 -20.69 7.92
N ARG A 175 -7.58 -19.96 7.73
CA ARG A 175 -8.84 -20.49 7.18
C ARG A 175 -8.71 -20.77 5.69
N VAL A 176 -9.55 -21.66 5.17
CA VAL A 176 -9.58 -21.98 3.72
C VAL A 176 -9.79 -20.72 2.86
N SER A 177 -10.66 -19.79 3.31
CA SER A 177 -10.87 -18.51 2.63
C SER A 177 -9.59 -17.69 2.49
N GLN A 178 -8.73 -17.69 3.50
CA GLN A 178 -7.46 -16.97 3.49
C GLN A 178 -6.45 -17.59 2.50
N TYR A 179 -6.40 -18.92 2.39
CA TYR A 179 -5.60 -19.59 1.35
C TYR A 179 -6.09 -19.26 -0.05
N VAL A 180 -7.41 -19.21 -0.26
CA VAL A 180 -8.01 -18.81 -1.55
C VAL A 180 -7.68 -17.34 -1.86
N GLY A 181 -7.86 -16.45 -0.89
CA GLY A 181 -7.52 -15.03 -1.02
C GLY A 181 -6.04 -14.83 -1.36
N PHE A 182 -5.14 -15.55 -0.67
CA PHE A 182 -3.71 -15.59 -0.95
C PHE A 182 -3.41 -15.97 -2.40
N ALA A 183 -3.98 -17.09 -2.87
CA ALA A 183 -3.76 -17.57 -4.24
C ALA A 183 -4.26 -16.56 -5.28
N ILE A 184 -5.42 -15.94 -5.06
CA ILE A 184 -5.96 -14.90 -5.95
C ILE A 184 -5.00 -13.71 -6.01
N VAL A 185 -4.56 -13.18 -4.88
CA VAL A 185 -3.69 -12.00 -4.84
C VAL A 185 -2.33 -12.27 -5.51
N LEU A 186 -1.74 -13.47 -5.29
CA LEU A 186 -0.51 -13.87 -5.97
C LEU A 186 -0.68 -13.93 -7.49
N LEU A 187 -1.74 -14.59 -7.96
CA LEU A 187 -2.01 -14.72 -9.40
C LEU A 187 -2.23 -13.36 -10.06
N ILE A 188 -2.93 -12.45 -9.38
CA ILE A 188 -3.14 -11.08 -9.86
C ILE A 188 -1.83 -10.30 -9.95
N GLY A 189 -0.97 -10.39 -8.94
CA GLY A 189 0.35 -9.74 -8.97
C GLY A 189 1.19 -10.24 -10.15
N ILE A 190 1.25 -11.56 -10.37
CA ILE A 190 1.95 -12.16 -11.51
C ILE A 190 1.33 -11.72 -12.84
N ALA A 191 0.00 -11.74 -12.96
CA ALA A 191 -0.70 -11.32 -14.17
C ALA A 191 -0.42 -9.86 -14.51
N GLN A 192 -0.37 -8.97 -13.50
CA GLN A 192 -0.05 -7.56 -13.70
C GLN A 192 1.38 -7.37 -14.22
N VAL A 193 2.38 -8.07 -13.63
CA VAL A 193 3.77 -8.00 -14.09
C VAL A 193 3.91 -8.46 -15.53
N ILE A 194 3.28 -9.59 -15.89
CA ILE A 194 3.30 -10.10 -17.26
C ILE A 194 2.67 -9.11 -18.25
N PHE A 195 1.54 -8.50 -17.86
CA PHE A 195 0.85 -7.51 -18.66
C PHE A 195 1.72 -6.26 -18.90
N ASP A 196 2.37 -5.74 -17.87
CA ASP A 196 3.23 -4.56 -17.99
C ASP A 196 4.45 -4.83 -18.86
N THR A 197 5.10 -6.01 -18.70
CA THR A 197 6.24 -6.42 -19.50
C THR A 197 5.87 -6.48 -20.99
N LYS A 198 4.74 -7.10 -21.34
CA LYS A 198 4.28 -7.16 -22.73
C LYS A 198 4.03 -5.77 -23.34
N ASN A 199 3.43 -4.86 -22.58
CA ASN A 199 3.18 -3.49 -23.06
C ASN A 199 4.48 -2.71 -23.26
N GLN A 200 5.48 -2.89 -22.42
CA GLN A 200 6.79 -2.24 -22.57
C GLN A 200 7.53 -2.73 -23.82
N VAL A 201 7.52 -4.04 -24.10
CA VAL A 201 8.13 -4.61 -25.32
C VAL A 201 7.45 -4.04 -26.56
N GLN A 202 6.12 -4.04 -26.62
CA GLN A 202 5.38 -3.49 -27.76
C GLN A 202 5.64 -2.01 -28.00
N SER A 203 5.89 -1.23 -26.94
CA SER A 203 6.18 0.22 -27.05
C SER A 203 7.63 0.50 -27.50
N SER A 204 8.53 -0.45 -27.39
CA SER A 204 9.93 -0.34 -27.83
C SER A 204 10.14 -0.78 -29.29
N GLU A 205 9.17 -1.51 -29.87
CA GLU A 205 9.21 -1.99 -31.27
C GLU A 205 8.52 -1.03 -32.26
N ASN A 206 7.75 -0.05 -31.78
CA ASN A 206 7.08 0.97 -32.56
C ASN A 206 7.80 2.32 -32.44
#